data_c90a425c8bd60c896f5b50f5f22b4a24
#
_entry.id   c90a425c8bd60c896f5b50f5f22b4a24
#
_cell.length_a   1.000
_cell.length_b   1.000
_cell.length_c   1.000
_cell.angle_alpha   90.00
_cell.angle_beta   90.00
_cell.angle_gamma   90.00
#
_symmetry.space_group_name_H-M   'P 1'
#
loop_
_entity.id
_entity.type
_entity.pdbx_description
1 polymer ?
#
loop_
_entity_poly.entity_id
_entity_poly.type
_entity_poly.pdbx_seq_one_letter_code
_entity_poly.pdbx_strand_id
1 'polypeptide(L)'
;MRELADLQAVEDFKAQNPEGLVIDVRSQADYEEGHMEGALHHPEETILTDLADRDMTLPIAVYCNRGIKSRRVAQSLEAAGFSNIYNYTPGLKG
;
A
#
# COMPACT_ATOMS: atom_id res chain seq x y z
N MET A 1 9.61 7.33 -2.38
CA MET A 1 8.59 6.34 -2.80
C MET A 1 8.45 6.34 -4.30
N ARG A 2 8.05 5.21 -4.86
CA ARG A 2 7.75 5.10 -6.29
C ARG A 2 6.25 5.16 -6.49
N GLU A 3 5.83 5.66 -7.66
CA GLU A 3 4.42 5.79 -7.98
C GLU A 3 3.99 4.66 -8.92
N LEU A 4 2.82 4.06 -8.64
CA LEU A 4 2.16 3.13 -9.54
C LEU A 4 1.00 3.87 -10.17
N ALA A 5 1.09 4.13 -11.48
CA ALA A 5 0.21 5.10 -12.15
C ALA A 5 -1.13 4.50 -12.58
N ASP A 6 -1.24 3.18 -12.69
CA ASP A 6 -2.45 2.50 -13.16
C ASP A 6 -2.49 1.06 -12.64
N LEU A 7 -3.58 0.36 -12.93
CA LEU A 7 -3.75 -1.02 -12.46
C LEU A 7 -2.74 -1.99 -13.07
N GLN A 8 -2.30 -1.73 -14.31
CA GLN A 8 -1.27 -2.55 -14.92
C GLN A 8 0.05 -2.45 -14.13
N ALA A 9 0.38 -1.25 -13.64
CA ALA A 9 1.58 -1.07 -12.82
C ALA A 9 1.49 -1.88 -11.51
N VAL A 10 0.29 -1.99 -10.93
CA VAL A 10 0.08 -2.83 -9.73
C VAL A 10 0.31 -4.30 -10.07
N GLU A 11 -0.21 -4.78 -11.20
CA GLU A 11 -0.01 -6.16 -11.63
C GLU A 11 1.46 -6.44 -11.92
N ASP A 12 2.17 -5.50 -12.54
CA ASP A 12 3.61 -5.62 -12.77
C ASP A 12 4.38 -5.66 -11.44
N PHE A 13 3.99 -4.84 -10.48
CA PHE A 13 4.57 -4.85 -9.13
C PHE A 13 4.45 -6.25 -8.51
N LYS A 14 3.25 -6.83 -8.57
CA LYS A 14 2.99 -8.15 -7.99
C LYS A 14 3.81 -9.22 -8.68
N ALA A 15 3.91 -9.16 -10.00
CA ALA A 15 4.66 -10.14 -10.78
C ALA A 15 6.17 -10.06 -10.49
N GLN A 16 6.69 -8.85 -10.33
CA GLN A 16 8.12 -8.62 -10.09
C GLN A 16 8.52 -8.83 -8.63
N ASN A 17 7.55 -8.78 -7.71
CA ASN A 17 7.80 -8.86 -6.27
C ASN A 17 6.85 -9.88 -5.63
N PRO A 18 7.05 -11.19 -5.89
CA PRO A 18 6.13 -12.20 -5.35
C PRO A 18 6.04 -12.19 -3.81
N GLU A 19 7.10 -11.75 -3.12
CA GLU A 19 7.11 -11.60 -1.66
C GLU A 19 6.51 -10.28 -1.19
N GLY A 20 6.22 -9.36 -2.13
CA GLY A 20 5.73 -8.02 -1.81
C GLY A 20 4.30 -8.02 -1.30
N LEU A 21 3.92 -6.91 -0.68
CA LEU A 21 2.57 -6.72 -0.15
C LEU A 21 1.87 -5.61 -0.90
N VAL A 22 0.58 -5.81 -1.18
CA VAL A 22 -0.34 -4.74 -1.61
C VAL A 22 -1.27 -4.51 -0.43
N ILE A 23 -1.30 -3.28 0.07
CA ILE A 23 -1.99 -2.94 1.31
C ILE A 23 -3.02 -1.85 1.07
N ASP A 24 -4.25 -2.14 1.51
CA ASP A 24 -5.35 -1.18 1.56
C ASP A 24 -5.28 -0.47 2.91
N VAL A 25 -5.15 0.85 2.89
CA VAL A 25 -5.03 1.65 4.13
C VAL A 25 -6.33 2.38 4.47
N ARG A 26 -7.43 2.01 3.80
CA ARG A 26 -8.75 2.61 4.03
C ARG A 26 -9.38 2.08 5.31
N SER A 27 -10.59 2.58 5.61
CA SER A 27 -11.37 2.07 6.75
C SER A 27 -11.76 0.61 6.54
N GLN A 28 -12.11 -0.06 7.64
CA GLN A 28 -12.63 -1.43 7.61
C GLN A 28 -13.85 -1.54 6.72
N ALA A 29 -14.77 -0.58 6.82
CA ALA A 29 -16.00 -0.59 6.02
C ALA A 29 -15.69 -0.50 4.51
N ASP A 30 -14.76 0.36 4.12
CA ASP A 30 -14.36 0.49 2.71
C ASP A 30 -13.71 -0.79 2.22
N TYR A 31 -12.80 -1.38 3.01
CA TYR A 31 -12.14 -2.63 2.64
C TYR A 31 -13.15 -3.76 2.43
N GLU A 32 -14.12 -3.88 3.32
CA GLU A 32 -15.14 -4.94 3.24
C GLU A 32 -16.08 -4.74 2.06
N GLU A 33 -16.35 -3.49 1.68
CA GLU A 33 -17.19 -3.19 0.52
C GLU A 33 -16.56 -3.66 -0.79
N GLY A 34 -15.24 -3.66 -0.86
CA GLY A 34 -14.49 -4.12 -2.02
C GLY A 34 -13.07 -3.61 -1.97
N HIS A 35 -12.12 -4.47 -2.37
CA HIS A 35 -10.70 -4.12 -2.36
C HIS A 35 -9.99 -4.83 -3.50
N MET A 36 -8.75 -4.43 -3.80
CA MET A 36 -7.95 -5.11 -4.82
C MET A 36 -7.71 -6.55 -4.43
N GLU A 37 -7.76 -7.46 -5.42
CA GLU A 37 -7.53 -8.88 -5.19
C GLU A 37 -6.18 -9.10 -4.50
N GLY A 38 -6.19 -9.85 -3.40
CA GLY A 38 -4.98 -10.17 -2.65
C GLY A 38 -4.49 -9.06 -1.73
N ALA A 39 -5.16 -7.91 -1.68
CA ALA A 39 -4.73 -6.82 -0.82
C ALA A 39 -4.99 -7.16 0.65
N LEU A 40 -3.99 -6.87 1.48
CA LEU A 40 -4.13 -6.96 2.93
C LEU A 40 -4.70 -5.65 3.46
N HIS A 41 -5.37 -5.71 4.60
CA HIS A 41 -5.92 -4.53 5.24
C HIS A 41 -5.06 -4.11 6.44
N HIS A 42 -4.43 -2.94 6.32
CA HIS A 42 -3.71 -2.29 7.43
C HIS A 42 -4.08 -0.81 7.39
N PRO A 43 -5.08 -0.38 8.17
CA PRO A 43 -5.51 1.02 8.11
C PRO A 43 -4.41 1.97 8.58
N GLU A 44 -4.50 3.21 8.13
CA GLU A 44 -3.50 4.23 8.43
C GLU A 44 -3.17 4.31 9.93
N GLU A 45 -4.19 4.18 10.79
CA GLU A 45 -4.06 4.36 12.23
C GLU A 45 -3.15 3.31 12.89
N THR A 46 -3.03 2.13 12.30
CA THR A 46 -2.32 1.01 12.93
C THR A 46 -1.18 0.45 12.10
N ILE A 47 -1.01 0.89 10.84
CA ILE A 47 -0.10 0.25 9.90
C ILE A 47 1.36 0.19 10.41
N LEU A 48 1.85 1.24 11.05
CA LEU A 48 3.23 1.24 11.55
C LEU A 48 3.44 0.17 12.62
N THR A 49 2.46 0.00 13.50
CA THR A 49 2.50 -1.06 14.52
C THR A 49 2.35 -2.43 13.88
N ASP A 50 1.42 -2.55 12.94
CA ASP A 50 1.13 -3.83 12.26
C ASP A 50 2.35 -4.36 11.51
N LEU A 51 3.15 -3.48 10.92
CA LEU A 51 4.31 -3.88 10.11
C LEU A 51 5.64 -3.75 10.85
N ALA A 52 5.62 -3.50 12.16
CA ALA A 52 6.84 -3.21 12.92
C ALA A 52 7.89 -4.32 12.82
N ASP A 53 7.47 -5.59 12.68
CA ASP A 53 8.38 -6.74 12.64
C ASP A 53 8.76 -7.15 11.21
N ARG A 54 8.29 -6.44 10.19
CA ARG A 54 8.59 -6.78 8.80
C ARG A 54 9.98 -6.30 8.41
N ASP A 55 10.57 -6.99 7.45
CA ASP A 55 11.86 -6.60 6.85
C ASP A 55 11.73 -5.22 6.20
N MET A 56 12.67 -4.32 6.50
CA MET A 56 12.66 -2.95 5.99
C MET A 56 12.86 -2.86 4.48
N THR A 57 13.32 -3.92 3.82
CA THR A 57 13.47 -3.97 2.36
C THR A 57 12.29 -4.61 1.65
N LEU A 58 11.30 -5.10 2.39
CA LEU A 58 10.11 -5.73 1.81
C LEU A 58 9.40 -4.76 0.86
N PRO A 59 9.13 -5.16 -0.40
CA PRO A 59 8.38 -4.31 -1.31
C PRO A 59 6.94 -4.17 -0.83
N ILE A 60 6.48 -2.92 -0.65
CA ILE A 60 5.14 -2.64 -0.15
C ILE A 60 4.49 -1.58 -1.04
N ALA A 61 3.35 -1.93 -1.61
CA ALA A 61 2.51 -0.99 -2.34
C ALA A 61 1.27 -0.67 -1.51
N VAL A 62 0.99 0.61 -1.32
CA VAL A 62 -0.18 1.05 -0.55
C VAL A 62 -1.16 1.78 -1.45
N TYR A 63 -2.45 1.68 -1.14
CA TYR A 63 -3.48 2.43 -1.85
C TYR A 63 -4.62 2.82 -0.92
N CYS A 64 -5.34 3.85 -1.33
CA CYS A 64 -6.57 4.29 -0.67
C CYS A 64 -7.60 4.64 -1.75
N ASN A 65 -8.58 5.49 -1.44
CA ASN A 65 -9.62 5.84 -2.43
C ASN A 65 -9.12 6.79 -3.52
N ARG A 66 -8.27 7.78 -3.19
CA ARG A 66 -7.82 8.82 -4.11
C ARG A 66 -6.32 9.07 -4.12
N GLY A 67 -5.55 8.22 -3.49
CA GLY A 67 -4.09 8.32 -3.47
C GLY A 67 -3.52 9.32 -2.46
N ILE A 68 -4.34 10.09 -1.75
CA ILE A 68 -3.87 11.12 -0.82
C ILE A 68 -3.47 10.51 0.53
N LYS A 69 -4.37 9.77 1.15
CA LYS A 69 -4.09 9.09 2.43
C LYS A 69 -2.94 8.10 2.26
N SER A 70 -2.96 7.33 1.17
CA SER A 70 -1.91 6.33 0.93
C SER A 70 -0.55 6.97 0.70
N ARG A 71 -0.49 8.15 0.07
CA ARG A 71 0.78 8.88 -0.07
C ARG A 71 1.33 9.25 1.31
N ARG A 72 0.48 9.74 2.20
CA ARG A 72 0.87 10.08 3.57
C ARG A 72 1.38 8.86 4.32
N VAL A 73 0.69 7.72 4.16
CA VAL A 73 1.12 6.45 4.75
C VAL A 73 2.47 6.00 4.19
N ALA A 74 2.65 6.10 2.87
CA ALA A 74 3.92 5.75 2.24
C ALA A 74 5.07 6.58 2.82
N GLN A 75 4.85 7.88 3.01
CA GLN A 75 5.84 8.77 3.60
C GLN A 75 6.16 8.36 5.05
N SER A 76 5.15 7.97 5.81
CA SER A 76 5.33 7.52 7.19
C SER A 76 6.13 6.22 7.25
N LEU A 77 5.87 5.29 6.34
CA LEU A 77 6.61 4.04 6.25
C LEU A 77 8.09 4.30 5.91
N GLU A 78 8.34 5.19 4.97
CA GLU A 78 9.71 5.56 4.62
C GLU A 78 10.43 6.21 5.81
N ALA A 79 9.74 7.09 6.53
CA ALA A 79 10.31 7.72 7.72
C ALA A 79 10.63 6.70 8.81
N ALA A 80 9.90 5.59 8.85
CA ALA A 80 10.12 4.49 9.80
C ALA A 80 11.25 3.54 9.36
N GLY A 81 11.82 3.74 8.16
CA GLY A 81 12.96 2.96 7.68
C GLY A 81 12.67 2.01 6.53
N PHE A 82 11.42 1.87 6.11
CA PHE A 82 11.10 1.02 4.97
C PHE A 82 11.65 1.65 3.68
N SER A 83 12.42 0.88 2.92
CA SER A 83 13.19 1.40 1.78
C SER A 83 12.59 1.10 0.41
N ASN A 84 11.48 0.35 0.36
CA ASN A 84 10.95 -0.16 -0.92
C ASN A 84 9.44 0.05 -0.99
N ILE A 85 9.02 1.31 -0.92
CA ILE A 85 7.63 1.70 -0.80
C ILE A 85 7.09 2.28 -2.10
N TYR A 86 5.87 1.87 -2.45
CA TYR A 86 5.15 2.30 -3.66
C TYR A 86 3.77 2.83 -3.27
N ASN A 87 3.31 3.86 -3.97
CA ASN A 87 1.95 4.39 -3.79
C ASN A 87 1.17 4.24 -5.10
N TYR A 88 -0.03 3.67 -5.03
CA TYR A 88 -0.94 3.63 -6.17
C TYR A 88 -1.62 5.00 -6.26
N THR A 89 -1.13 5.83 -7.17
CA THR A 89 -1.47 7.23 -7.27
C THR A 89 -2.95 7.51 -7.53
N PRO A 90 -3.63 6.78 -8.45
CA PRO A 90 -5.04 7.10 -8.75
C PRO A 90 -5.99 6.83 -7.59
N GLY A 91 -5.68 5.83 -6.75
CA GLY A 91 -6.63 5.37 -5.76
C GLY A 91 -7.72 4.47 -6.35
N LEU A 92 -8.38 3.69 -5.50
CA LEU A 92 -9.34 2.69 -5.94
C LEU A 92 -10.59 3.32 -6.55
N LYS A 93 -10.99 4.48 -6.05
CA LYS A 93 -12.19 5.19 -6.53
C LYS A 93 -11.86 6.38 -7.43
N GLY A 94 -10.61 6.50 -7.80
CA GLY A 94 -10.12 7.48 -8.77
C GLY A 94 -10.31 8.89 -8.41
#